data_9e7e4ebfb7104a56685ceb40b63170bd
#
_entry.id   9e7e4ebfb7104a56685ceb40b63170bd
#
_cell.length_a   1.000
_cell.length_b   1.000
_cell.length_c   1.000
_cell.angle_alpha   90.00
_cell.angle_beta   90.00
_cell.angle_gamma   90.00
#
_symmetry.space_group_name_H-M   'P 1'
#
loop_
_entity.id
_entity.type
_entity.pdbx_description
1 polymer ?
#
loop_
_entity_poly.entity_id
_entity_poly.type
_entity_poly.pdbx_seq_one_letter_code
_entity_poly.pdbx_strand_id
1 'polypeptide(L)'
;MHIIRRREWEIRESQVTPERFVLGRRAALAGAAALVLPRGAMAQGAPRNPAYANADRAMTAEQDATTYNNFYEFGTEKSIWRAAQRMPVSPWQIKIEGMVERPRTIDLDDLLKQVRLEERVYRHRCVEAWAMTVPWTGFAMRDLIRLCAPTSAARYVEMETLADPRSMPGLRLPIIDWPYQEGLTLAEANNELAFIATGLYGKSLPK
;
A
#
# COMPACT_ATOMS: atom_id res chain seq x y z
N MET A 1 -21.93 -5.79 32.62
CA MET A 1 -22.90 -6.40 31.70
C MET A 1 -22.88 -5.62 30.40
N HIS A 2 -22.29 -6.18 29.33
CA HIS A 2 -22.23 -5.52 28.02
C HIS A 2 -23.44 -5.94 27.19
N ILE A 3 -24.33 -5.00 26.89
CA ILE A 3 -25.48 -5.23 26.01
C ILE A 3 -25.02 -4.97 24.57
N ILE A 4 -24.79 -6.02 23.81
CA ILE A 4 -24.49 -5.93 22.38
C ILE A 4 -25.84 -5.80 21.67
N ARG A 5 -26.17 -4.59 21.20
CA ARG A 5 -27.32 -4.38 20.28
C ARG A 5 -26.87 -4.73 18.86
N ARG A 6 -27.49 -5.76 18.28
CA ARG A 6 -27.36 -6.04 16.84
C ARG A 6 -28.03 -4.92 16.05
N ARG A 7 -27.37 -4.49 14.98
CA ARG A 7 -27.93 -3.50 14.06
C ARG A 7 -28.76 -4.21 12.99
N GLU A 8 -29.77 -3.55 12.43
CA GLU A 8 -30.72 -4.15 11.46
C GLU A 8 -30.04 -4.70 10.19
N TRP A 9 -28.85 -4.22 9.86
CA TRP A 9 -28.04 -4.66 8.72
C TRP A 9 -27.02 -5.76 9.05
N GLU A 10 -26.95 -6.24 10.29
CA GLU A 10 -26.08 -7.35 10.68
C GLU A 10 -26.71 -8.69 10.32
N ILE A 11 -26.12 -9.38 9.36
CA ILE A 11 -26.51 -10.74 8.97
C ILE A 11 -25.81 -11.73 9.92
N ARG A 12 -26.57 -12.73 10.39
CA ARG A 12 -25.99 -13.81 11.19
C ARG A 12 -25.01 -14.60 10.33
N GLU A 13 -23.88 -15.01 10.91
CA GLU A 13 -22.85 -15.79 10.23
C GLU A 13 -23.42 -17.09 9.61
N SER A 14 -24.42 -17.70 10.25
CA SER A 14 -25.16 -18.85 9.73
C SER A 14 -26.03 -18.57 8.50
N GLN A 15 -26.28 -17.30 8.17
CA GLN A 15 -27.05 -16.85 7.01
C GLN A 15 -26.16 -16.40 5.84
N VAL A 16 -24.84 -16.35 6.06
CA VAL A 16 -23.87 -16.04 5.02
C VAL A 16 -23.69 -17.27 4.14
N THR A 17 -23.90 -17.14 2.85
CA THR A 17 -23.70 -18.24 1.89
C THR A 17 -22.26 -18.72 1.95
N PRO A 18 -22.01 -20.00 2.27
CA PRO A 18 -20.64 -20.54 2.31
C PRO A 18 -19.96 -20.37 0.95
N GLU A 19 -18.71 -19.88 0.98
CA GLU A 19 -17.87 -19.53 -0.18
C GLU A 19 -17.80 -20.65 -1.24
N ARG A 20 -17.80 -21.91 -0.81
CA ARG A 20 -17.81 -23.10 -1.68
C ARG A 20 -18.97 -23.14 -2.70
N PHE A 21 -20.08 -22.44 -2.44
CA PHE A 21 -21.22 -22.38 -3.35
C PHE A 21 -21.15 -21.22 -4.36
N VAL A 22 -20.26 -20.24 -4.12
CA VAL A 22 -20.10 -19.07 -4.99
C VAL A 22 -19.08 -19.31 -6.11
N LEU A 23 -18.12 -20.20 -5.92
CA LEU A 23 -16.97 -20.41 -6.82
C LEU A 23 -17.23 -21.42 -7.96
N GLY A 24 -18.42 -22.04 -8.05
CA GLY A 24 -18.64 -23.26 -8.87
C GLY A 24 -18.76 -23.07 -10.39
N ARG A 25 -18.85 -21.88 -10.97
CA ARG A 25 -19.12 -21.72 -12.43
C ARG A 25 -18.18 -20.86 -13.25
N ARG A 26 -17.25 -20.11 -12.64
CA ARG A 26 -16.29 -19.25 -13.38
C ARG A 26 -14.88 -19.80 -13.51
N ALA A 27 -14.52 -20.81 -12.74
CA ALA A 27 -13.20 -21.44 -12.79
C ALA A 27 -12.98 -22.36 -14.01
N ALA A 28 -14.04 -22.77 -14.70
CA ALA A 28 -13.94 -23.71 -15.82
C ALA A 28 -13.63 -23.08 -17.19
N LEU A 29 -13.64 -21.74 -17.33
CA LEU A 29 -13.43 -21.05 -18.61
C LEU A 29 -12.11 -20.29 -18.74
N ALA A 30 -11.23 -20.33 -17.74
CA ALA A 30 -9.94 -19.62 -17.76
C ALA A 30 -8.74 -20.46 -18.27
N GLY A 31 -8.98 -21.66 -18.77
CA GLY A 31 -7.94 -22.64 -19.10
C GLY A 31 -7.36 -22.60 -20.52
N ALA A 32 -7.74 -21.68 -21.40
CA ALA A 32 -7.32 -21.75 -22.81
C ALA A 32 -7.10 -20.38 -23.44
N ALA A 33 -6.07 -19.64 -23.04
CA ALA A 33 -5.46 -18.58 -23.86
C ALA A 33 -4.09 -18.16 -23.31
N ALA A 34 -3.12 -19.04 -23.33
CA ALA A 34 -1.72 -18.68 -23.16
C ALA A 34 -1.05 -18.66 -24.55
N LEU A 35 -1.08 -17.53 -25.24
CA LEU A 35 -0.27 -17.30 -26.43
C LEU A 35 0.17 -15.83 -26.53
N VAL A 36 1.47 -15.67 -26.30
CA VAL A 36 2.38 -14.67 -26.90
C VAL A 36 1.94 -13.20 -26.82
N LEU A 37 2.43 -12.50 -25.80
CA LEU A 37 2.54 -11.04 -25.82
C LEU A 37 4.02 -10.63 -25.88
N PRO A 38 4.37 -9.53 -26.60
CA PRO A 38 5.74 -9.08 -26.73
C PRO A 38 6.32 -8.66 -25.37
N ARG A 39 7.58 -9.08 -25.12
CA ARG A 39 8.36 -8.66 -23.94
C ARG A 39 8.74 -7.18 -24.03
N GLY A 40 7.80 -6.29 -23.73
CA GLY A 40 8.18 -5.01 -23.15
C GLY A 40 8.70 -5.30 -21.74
N ALA A 41 9.70 -4.54 -21.25
CA ALA A 41 10.29 -4.72 -19.93
C ALA A 41 9.20 -4.68 -18.84
N MET A 42 8.59 -5.82 -18.60
CA MET A 42 7.70 -6.05 -17.46
C MET A 42 8.62 -6.12 -16.26
N ALA A 43 8.37 -5.31 -15.26
CA ALA A 43 8.85 -5.59 -13.94
C ALA A 43 8.39 -7.03 -13.64
N GLN A 44 9.33 -8.00 -13.72
CA GLN A 44 9.02 -9.38 -13.37
C GLN A 44 8.48 -9.31 -11.95
N GLY A 45 7.24 -9.77 -11.74
CA GLY A 45 6.57 -9.69 -10.46
C GLY A 45 7.51 -10.20 -9.37
N ALA A 46 7.67 -9.42 -8.31
CA ALA A 46 8.51 -9.83 -7.19
C ALA A 46 8.01 -11.18 -6.65
N PRO A 47 8.89 -12.07 -6.17
CA PRO A 47 8.49 -13.38 -5.69
C PRO A 47 7.53 -13.23 -4.51
N ARG A 48 6.44 -14.01 -4.51
CA ARG A 48 5.49 -14.02 -3.39
C ARG A 48 6.16 -14.59 -2.14
N ASN A 49 6.09 -13.87 -1.04
CA ASN A 49 6.61 -14.33 0.23
C ASN A 49 5.65 -15.39 0.82
N PRO A 50 6.11 -16.64 1.06
CA PRO A 50 5.24 -17.70 1.54
C PRO A 50 4.58 -17.42 2.89
N ALA A 51 5.23 -16.66 3.77
CA ALA A 51 4.69 -16.28 5.08
C ALA A 51 3.46 -15.34 4.97
N TYR A 52 3.30 -14.66 3.83
CA TYR A 52 2.22 -13.70 3.55
C TYR A 52 1.49 -14.04 2.25
N ALA A 53 1.48 -15.31 1.85
CA ALA A 53 0.88 -15.72 0.58
C ALA A 53 -0.64 -15.86 0.65
N ASN A 54 -1.18 -16.08 1.84
CA ASN A 54 -2.60 -16.32 2.06
C ASN A 54 -3.15 -15.39 3.14
N ALA A 55 -4.26 -14.74 2.88
CA ALA A 55 -4.95 -13.85 3.80
C ALA A 55 -6.30 -14.42 4.28
N ASP A 56 -6.60 -15.71 4.01
CA ASP A 56 -7.87 -16.39 4.33
C ASP A 56 -9.12 -15.62 3.83
N ARG A 57 -8.95 -14.85 2.77
CA ARG A 57 -10.01 -14.09 2.09
C ARG A 57 -9.74 -13.99 0.60
N ALA A 58 -10.81 -13.87 -0.17
CA ALA A 58 -10.71 -13.52 -1.58
C ALA A 58 -10.02 -12.15 -1.74
N MET A 59 -9.16 -12.04 -2.75
CA MET A 59 -8.58 -10.75 -3.11
C MET A 59 -9.66 -9.80 -3.60
N THR A 60 -9.55 -8.55 -3.19
CA THR A 60 -10.34 -7.44 -3.73
C THR A 60 -10.07 -7.30 -5.22
N ALA A 61 -11.08 -6.97 -6.00
CA ALA A 61 -10.86 -6.71 -7.43
C ALA A 61 -9.89 -5.53 -7.62
N GLU A 62 -8.97 -5.65 -8.58
CA GLU A 62 -7.96 -4.60 -8.84
C GLU A 62 -8.63 -3.24 -9.07
N GLN A 63 -9.70 -3.20 -9.85
CA GLN A 63 -10.42 -1.97 -10.14
C GLN A 63 -10.91 -1.27 -8.86
N ASP A 64 -11.48 -2.01 -7.90
CA ASP A 64 -11.98 -1.44 -6.66
C ASP A 64 -10.83 -0.91 -5.79
N ALA A 65 -9.73 -1.67 -5.70
CA ALA A 65 -8.56 -1.27 -4.91
C ALA A 65 -7.80 -0.07 -5.49
N THR A 66 -7.89 0.18 -6.80
CA THR A 66 -7.14 1.24 -7.48
C THR A 66 -7.97 2.49 -7.78
N THR A 67 -9.27 2.46 -7.55
CA THR A 67 -10.17 3.59 -7.82
C THR A 67 -10.89 4.13 -6.57
N TYR A 68 -10.49 3.68 -5.39
CA TYR A 68 -11.00 4.11 -4.11
C TYR A 68 -9.84 4.41 -3.18
N ASN A 69 -9.60 5.67 -2.84
CA ASN A 69 -8.44 6.08 -2.05
C ASN A 69 -8.69 7.31 -1.16
N ASN A 70 -7.84 7.40 -0.15
CA ASN A 70 -7.77 8.51 0.80
C ASN A 70 -6.46 9.23 0.54
N PHE A 71 -6.50 10.36 -0.15
CA PHE A 71 -5.34 11.15 -0.43
C PHE A 71 -5.74 12.61 -0.39
N TYR A 72 -5.81 13.15 0.82
CA TYR A 72 -6.37 14.47 1.11
C TYR A 72 -5.65 15.61 0.39
N GLU A 73 -4.40 15.41 0.00
CA GLU A 73 -3.66 16.33 -0.87
C GLU A 73 -4.38 16.57 -2.21
N PHE A 74 -5.23 15.64 -2.64
CA PHE A 74 -6.06 15.78 -3.84
C PHE A 74 -7.51 16.14 -3.57
N GLY A 75 -8.02 15.89 -2.36
CA GLY A 75 -9.38 16.18 -1.95
C GLY A 75 -9.94 15.18 -0.94
N THR A 76 -11.16 15.43 -0.48
CA THR A 76 -11.84 14.61 0.55
C THR A 76 -12.65 13.45 -0.04
N GLU A 77 -12.86 13.46 -1.36
CA GLU A 77 -13.64 12.42 -2.05
C GLU A 77 -12.82 11.14 -2.25
N LYS A 78 -13.48 10.00 -2.26
CA LYS A 78 -12.82 8.70 -2.50
C LYS A 78 -12.48 8.44 -3.97
N SER A 79 -12.93 9.27 -4.87
CA SER A 79 -12.66 9.19 -6.32
C SER A 79 -11.49 10.09 -6.78
N ILE A 80 -10.65 10.56 -5.86
CA ILE A 80 -9.53 11.49 -6.13
C ILE A 80 -8.46 10.88 -7.06
N TRP A 81 -8.46 9.57 -7.25
CA TRP A 81 -7.51 8.89 -8.13
C TRP A 81 -7.42 9.53 -9.54
N ARG A 82 -8.53 10.11 -10.05
CA ARG A 82 -8.53 10.82 -11.34
C ARG A 82 -7.66 12.08 -11.31
N ALA A 83 -7.75 12.85 -10.23
CA ALA A 83 -6.92 14.04 -10.04
C ALA A 83 -5.46 13.67 -9.84
N ALA A 84 -5.19 12.59 -9.12
CA ALA A 84 -3.84 12.09 -8.83
C ALA A 84 -3.05 11.68 -10.08
N GLN A 85 -3.73 11.35 -11.21
CA GLN A 85 -3.03 11.02 -12.47
C GLN A 85 -2.08 12.11 -12.97
N ARG A 86 -2.27 13.35 -12.54
CA ARG A 86 -1.40 14.50 -12.91
C ARG A 86 -0.13 14.59 -12.08
N MET A 87 -0.03 13.84 -10.97
CA MET A 87 1.14 13.89 -10.10
C MET A 87 2.37 13.33 -10.81
N PRO A 88 3.49 14.07 -10.86
CA PRO A 88 4.75 13.56 -11.37
C PRO A 88 5.30 12.54 -10.36
N VAL A 89 5.62 11.34 -10.82
CA VAL A 89 6.18 10.25 -10.01
C VAL A 89 7.56 9.79 -10.47
N SER A 90 8.13 10.45 -11.48
CA SER A 90 9.48 10.18 -11.98
C SER A 90 10.11 11.50 -12.47
N PRO A 91 11.35 11.81 -12.04
CA PRO A 91 12.12 11.08 -11.01
C PRO A 91 11.48 11.23 -9.62
N TRP A 92 11.69 10.24 -8.74
CA TRP A 92 11.23 10.30 -7.36
C TRP A 92 12.42 10.20 -6.39
N GLN A 93 12.51 11.14 -5.47
CA GLN A 93 13.59 11.23 -4.50
C GLN A 93 13.07 11.13 -3.07
N ILE A 94 13.83 10.45 -2.24
CA ILE A 94 13.55 10.30 -0.81
C ILE A 94 14.67 10.99 -0.04
N LYS A 95 14.30 11.94 0.80
CA LYS A 95 15.21 12.64 1.70
C LYS A 95 15.29 11.87 3.00
N ILE A 96 16.51 11.52 3.41
CA ILE A 96 16.82 10.83 4.66
C ILE A 96 17.60 11.79 5.53
N GLU A 97 17.04 12.18 6.66
CA GLU A 97 17.64 13.17 7.56
C GLU A 97 17.33 12.91 9.04
N GLY A 98 17.69 13.82 9.93
CA GLY A 98 17.51 13.68 11.36
C GLY A 98 18.59 12.83 12.02
N MET A 99 18.20 11.96 12.94
CA MET A 99 19.14 11.15 13.75
C MET A 99 19.64 9.91 12.99
N VAL A 100 20.30 10.13 11.86
CA VAL A 100 20.94 9.11 11.03
C VAL A 100 22.43 9.38 10.89
N GLU A 101 23.23 8.33 10.66
CA GLU A 101 24.69 8.50 10.52
C GLU A 101 25.09 9.32 9.30
N ARG A 102 24.30 9.22 8.21
CA ARG A 102 24.60 9.88 6.93
C ARG A 102 23.33 10.45 6.31
N PRO A 103 22.97 11.68 6.61
CA PRO A 103 21.89 12.38 5.92
C PRO A 103 22.15 12.43 4.40
N ARG A 104 21.14 12.11 3.61
CA ARG A 104 21.25 12.06 2.13
C ARG A 104 19.89 12.10 1.45
N THR A 105 19.91 12.46 0.18
CA THR A 105 18.78 12.20 -0.73
C THR A 105 19.15 11.01 -1.60
N ILE A 106 18.20 10.10 -1.82
CA ILE A 106 18.35 8.92 -2.66
C ILE A 106 17.24 8.87 -3.71
N ASP A 107 17.60 8.57 -4.95
CA ASP A 107 16.61 8.26 -5.97
C ASP A 107 15.93 6.92 -5.69
N LEU A 108 14.63 6.84 -5.96
CA LEU A 108 13.85 5.62 -5.73
C LEU A 108 14.45 4.43 -6.48
N ASP A 109 14.86 4.62 -7.73
CA ASP A 109 15.46 3.55 -8.54
C ASP A 109 16.76 3.03 -7.93
N ASP A 110 17.55 3.90 -7.30
CA ASP A 110 18.78 3.50 -6.61
C ASP A 110 18.51 2.85 -5.25
N LEU A 111 17.46 3.25 -4.57
CA LEU A 111 16.98 2.56 -3.37
C LEU A 111 16.52 1.14 -3.70
N LEU A 112 15.72 0.98 -4.77
CA LEU A 112 15.19 -0.33 -5.17
C LEU A 112 16.26 -1.34 -5.57
N LYS A 113 17.44 -0.90 -6.02
CA LYS A 113 18.61 -1.77 -6.28
C LYS A 113 19.26 -2.32 -5.00
N GLN A 114 19.00 -1.69 -3.84
CA GLN A 114 19.61 -2.02 -2.55
C GLN A 114 18.73 -2.88 -1.64
N VAL A 115 17.49 -3.15 -2.05
CA VAL A 115 16.50 -3.91 -1.29
C VAL A 115 16.00 -5.11 -2.08
N ARG A 116 15.49 -6.11 -1.36
CA ARG A 116 14.87 -7.27 -1.98
C ARG A 116 13.36 -7.07 -2.06
N LEU A 117 12.85 -6.93 -3.26
CA LEU A 117 11.41 -6.85 -3.48
C LEU A 117 10.75 -8.22 -3.28
N GLU A 118 9.58 -8.22 -2.67
CA GLU A 118 8.71 -9.36 -2.50
C GLU A 118 7.24 -8.96 -2.64
N GLU A 119 6.37 -9.93 -2.93
CA GLU A 119 4.93 -9.74 -2.90
C GLU A 119 4.37 -10.28 -1.59
N ARG A 120 3.48 -9.49 -0.95
CA ARG A 120 2.74 -9.88 0.26
C ARG A 120 1.25 -9.65 0.08
N VAL A 121 0.45 -10.61 0.44
CA VAL A 121 -1.01 -10.46 0.48
C VAL A 121 -1.42 -10.02 1.88
N TYR A 122 -1.95 -8.80 1.99
CA TYR A 122 -2.41 -8.26 3.27
C TYR A 122 -3.92 -8.04 3.29
N ARG A 123 -4.52 -8.36 4.42
CA ARG A 123 -5.84 -7.87 4.81
C ARG A 123 -5.68 -6.46 5.35
N HIS A 124 -5.61 -5.51 4.44
CA HIS A 124 -5.41 -4.11 4.77
C HIS A 124 -6.69 -3.51 5.36
N ARG A 125 -6.55 -2.82 6.48
CA ARG A 125 -7.62 -2.03 7.10
C ARG A 125 -7.17 -0.58 7.22
N CYS A 126 -8.01 0.31 6.72
CA CYS A 126 -7.78 1.73 6.84
C CYS A 126 -8.44 2.28 8.11
N VAL A 127 -7.86 3.33 8.70
CA VAL A 127 -8.46 4.09 9.81
C VAL A 127 -9.83 4.66 9.44
N GLU A 128 -10.11 4.90 8.16
CA GLU A 128 -11.39 5.35 7.64
C GLU A 128 -12.46 4.23 7.52
N ALA A 129 -12.28 3.13 8.23
CA ALA A 129 -13.23 2.03 8.38
C ALA A 129 -13.53 1.21 7.12
N TRP A 130 -12.71 1.27 6.09
CA TRP A 130 -12.79 0.36 4.95
C TRP A 130 -11.65 -0.66 4.96
N ALA A 131 -11.83 -1.77 4.27
CA ALA A 131 -10.86 -2.86 4.22
C ALA A 131 -10.79 -3.47 2.83
N MET A 132 -9.62 -3.97 2.48
CA MET A 132 -9.37 -4.72 1.24
C MET A 132 -8.33 -5.81 1.47
N THR A 133 -8.34 -6.83 0.63
CA THR A 133 -7.30 -7.87 0.59
C THR A 133 -6.56 -7.72 -0.72
N VAL A 134 -5.30 -7.34 -0.67
CA VAL A 134 -4.54 -6.94 -1.85
C VAL A 134 -3.12 -7.49 -1.85
N PRO A 135 -2.55 -7.83 -3.03
CA PRO A 135 -1.18 -8.27 -3.18
C PRO A 135 -0.27 -7.04 -3.38
N TRP A 136 0.37 -6.60 -2.32
CA TRP A 136 1.36 -5.54 -2.34
C TRP A 136 2.71 -6.06 -2.86
N THR A 137 3.34 -5.34 -3.76
CA THR A 137 4.77 -5.51 -4.09
C THR A 137 5.57 -4.45 -3.36
N GLY A 138 6.72 -4.83 -2.81
CA GLY A 138 7.58 -3.89 -2.08
C GLY A 138 8.64 -4.61 -1.25
N PHE A 139 9.04 -4.01 -0.14
CA PHE A 139 10.07 -4.57 0.74
C PHE A 139 9.81 -4.24 2.22
N ALA A 140 10.39 -5.01 3.12
CA ALA A 140 10.22 -4.80 4.56
C ALA A 140 10.76 -3.43 4.99
N MET A 141 10.00 -2.68 5.77
CA MET A 141 10.41 -1.34 6.23
C MET A 141 11.72 -1.37 7.02
N ARG A 142 11.99 -2.45 7.76
CA ARG A 142 13.29 -2.65 8.46
C ARG A 142 14.50 -2.58 7.54
N ASP A 143 14.35 -2.90 6.24
CA ASP A 143 15.45 -2.82 5.27
C ASP A 143 15.77 -1.35 4.95
N LEU A 144 14.74 -0.49 4.84
CA LEU A 144 14.93 0.95 4.74
C LEU A 144 15.58 1.51 6.00
N ILE A 145 15.08 1.12 7.19
CA ILE A 145 15.65 1.57 8.47
C ILE A 145 17.14 1.20 8.56
N ARG A 146 17.51 -0.01 8.15
CA ARG A 146 18.94 -0.43 8.11
C ARG A 146 19.75 0.44 7.17
N LEU A 147 19.22 0.77 5.99
CA LEU A 147 19.89 1.65 5.03
C LEU A 147 20.01 3.10 5.53
N CYS A 148 19.06 3.58 6.33
CA CYS A 148 19.11 4.89 6.95
C CYS A 148 20.17 4.99 8.05
N ALA A 149 20.56 3.86 8.66
CA ALA A 149 21.52 3.79 9.75
C ALA A 149 21.22 4.79 10.89
N PRO A 150 20.07 4.62 11.59
CA PRO A 150 19.71 5.52 12.68
C PRO A 150 20.76 5.45 13.81
N THR A 151 21.05 6.59 14.41
CA THR A 151 21.94 6.67 15.58
C THR A 151 21.27 6.03 16.81
N SER A 152 22.04 5.71 17.83
CA SER A 152 21.53 5.13 19.09
C SER A 152 20.56 6.05 19.84
N ALA A 153 20.55 7.34 19.54
CA ALA A 153 19.62 8.32 20.12
C ALA A 153 18.24 8.32 19.43
N ALA A 154 18.13 7.81 18.21
CA ALA A 154 16.86 7.75 17.49
C ALA A 154 15.85 6.87 18.24
N ARG A 155 14.60 7.30 18.30
CA ARG A 155 13.48 6.58 18.94
C ARG A 155 12.31 6.40 18.01
N TYR A 156 12.16 7.29 17.04
CA TYR A 156 11.00 7.37 16.14
C TYR A 156 11.47 7.49 14.70
N VAL A 157 10.61 7.10 13.81
CA VAL A 157 10.69 7.37 12.38
C VAL A 157 9.54 8.30 12.03
N GLU A 158 9.85 9.46 11.50
CA GLU A 158 8.88 10.39 10.93
C GLU A 158 8.88 10.25 9.42
N MET A 159 7.70 10.22 8.84
CA MET A 159 7.49 10.14 7.41
C MET A 159 6.66 11.36 6.99
N GLU A 160 7.21 12.17 6.13
CA GLU A 160 6.56 13.35 5.58
C GLU A 160 6.21 13.11 4.11
N THR A 161 4.97 13.45 3.72
CA THR A 161 4.49 13.29 2.35
C THR A 161 4.94 14.45 1.46
N LEU A 162 4.90 14.22 0.14
CA LEU A 162 5.06 15.29 -0.82
C LEU A 162 3.91 16.30 -0.69
N ALA A 163 4.24 17.59 -0.66
CA ALA A 163 3.27 18.68 -0.72
C ALA A 163 3.60 19.58 -1.93
N ASP A 164 3.14 19.18 -3.11
CA ASP A 164 3.31 19.98 -4.35
C ASP A 164 2.01 20.68 -4.73
N PRO A 165 1.86 21.99 -4.47
CA PRO A 165 0.63 22.72 -4.74
C PRO A 165 0.28 22.83 -6.23
N ARG A 166 1.20 22.50 -7.15
CA ARG A 166 0.96 22.50 -8.59
C ARG A 166 0.14 21.29 -9.04
N SER A 167 0.32 20.16 -8.37
CA SER A 167 -0.36 18.90 -8.69
C SER A 167 -1.42 18.51 -7.66
N MET A 168 -1.36 19.06 -6.44
CA MET A 168 -2.15 18.67 -5.28
C MET A 168 -3.11 19.78 -4.83
N PRO A 169 -4.31 19.89 -5.41
CA PRO A 169 -5.25 20.98 -5.10
C PRO A 169 -5.80 20.96 -3.67
N GLY A 170 -5.82 19.80 -3.00
CA GLY A 170 -6.30 19.65 -1.62
C GLY A 170 -5.45 20.36 -0.57
N LEU A 171 -4.19 20.67 -0.88
CA LEU A 171 -3.31 21.45 0.01
C LEU A 171 -3.83 22.87 0.32
N ARG A 172 -4.82 23.36 -0.42
CA ARG A 172 -5.50 24.64 -0.14
C ARG A 172 -6.56 24.52 0.95
N LEU A 173 -6.93 23.32 1.32
CA LEU A 173 -7.94 23.06 2.33
C LEU A 173 -7.27 23.01 3.70
N PRO A 174 -7.70 23.80 4.70
CA PRO A 174 -7.09 23.82 6.04
C PRO A 174 -7.68 22.70 6.92
N ILE A 175 -7.68 21.46 6.39
CA ILE A 175 -8.24 20.28 7.07
C ILE A 175 -7.17 19.48 7.79
N ILE A 176 -5.91 19.64 7.38
CA ILE A 176 -4.73 18.99 7.94
C ILE A 176 -3.60 20.01 7.93
N ASP A 177 -2.67 19.91 8.87
CA ASP A 177 -1.41 20.65 8.81
C ASP A 177 -0.53 20.02 7.72
N TRP A 178 -0.21 20.80 6.69
CA TRP A 178 0.58 20.36 5.55
C TRP A 178 2.06 20.71 5.70
N PRO A 179 2.97 19.86 5.25
CA PRO A 179 2.80 18.52 4.67
C PRO A 179 2.27 17.52 5.70
N TYR A 180 1.54 16.49 5.23
CA TYR A 180 1.06 15.43 6.12
C TYR A 180 2.24 14.61 6.66
N GLN A 181 2.17 14.28 7.94
CA GLN A 181 3.22 13.55 8.65
C GLN A 181 2.63 12.33 9.36
N GLU A 182 3.37 11.24 9.35
CA GLU A 182 3.12 10.04 10.14
C GLU A 182 4.36 9.65 10.93
N GLY A 183 4.14 9.07 12.11
CA GLY A 183 5.20 8.64 13.00
C GLY A 183 5.07 7.18 13.42
N LEU A 184 6.20 6.49 13.48
CA LEU A 184 6.33 5.16 14.06
C LEU A 184 7.44 5.18 15.11
N THR A 185 7.29 4.40 16.17
CA THR A 185 8.47 4.04 16.97
C THR A 185 9.42 3.19 16.13
N LEU A 186 10.70 3.14 16.48
CA LEU A 186 11.63 2.24 15.79
C LEU A 186 11.24 0.77 15.95
N ALA A 187 10.56 0.37 17.02
CA ALA A 187 10.04 -0.98 17.20
C ALA A 187 8.95 -1.31 16.18
N GLU A 188 8.00 -0.38 15.94
CA GLU A 188 6.96 -0.52 14.93
C GLU A 188 7.54 -0.51 13.52
N ALA A 189 8.47 0.39 13.23
CA ALA A 189 9.13 0.46 11.92
C ALA A 189 9.94 -0.81 11.59
N ASN A 190 10.45 -1.51 12.60
CA ASN A 190 11.16 -2.79 12.46
C ASN A 190 10.24 -4.02 12.56
N ASN A 191 8.94 -3.83 12.81
CA ASN A 191 7.98 -4.93 12.88
C ASN A 191 7.92 -5.67 11.54
N GLU A 192 7.68 -6.99 11.61
CA GLU A 192 7.63 -7.82 10.41
C GLU A 192 6.53 -7.44 9.42
N LEU A 193 5.43 -6.83 9.91
CA LEU A 193 4.31 -6.38 9.07
C LEU A 193 4.55 -5.01 8.43
N ALA A 194 5.49 -4.21 8.95
CA ALA A 194 5.80 -2.90 8.38
C ALA A 194 6.45 -3.05 6.99
N PHE A 195 5.87 -2.41 5.99
CA PHE A 195 6.18 -2.66 4.59
C PHE A 195 6.16 -1.38 3.76
N ILE A 196 7.17 -1.21 2.94
CA ILE A 196 7.23 -0.12 1.95
C ILE A 196 6.67 -0.67 0.63
N ALA A 197 5.47 -0.24 0.29
CA ALA A 197 4.82 -0.64 -0.96
C ALA A 197 5.38 0.15 -2.14
N THR A 198 5.70 -0.55 -3.22
CA THR A 198 6.18 0.01 -4.49
C THR A 198 5.35 -0.45 -5.68
N GLY A 199 4.46 -1.40 -5.45
CA GLY A 199 3.59 -1.96 -6.47
C GLY A 199 2.34 -2.62 -5.88
N LEU A 200 1.39 -2.90 -6.75
CA LEU A 200 0.11 -3.51 -6.44
C LEU A 200 -0.33 -4.38 -7.63
N TYR A 201 -0.83 -5.60 -7.37
CA TYR A 201 -1.23 -6.58 -8.41
C TYR A 201 -0.14 -6.84 -9.46
N GLY A 202 1.14 -6.88 -9.05
CA GLY A 202 2.27 -7.11 -9.95
C GLY A 202 2.61 -5.94 -10.89
N LYS A 203 2.03 -4.76 -10.65
CA LYS A 203 2.26 -3.51 -11.39
C LYS A 203 2.85 -2.45 -10.45
N SER A 204 3.38 -1.37 -11.00
CA SER A 204 3.72 -0.18 -10.21
C SER A 204 2.48 0.34 -9.47
N LEU A 205 2.69 1.03 -8.33
CA LEU A 205 1.58 1.65 -7.62
C LEU A 205 0.78 2.57 -8.56
N PRO A 206 -0.55 2.48 -8.54
CA PRO A 206 -1.38 3.48 -9.21
C PRO A 206 -1.20 4.85 -8.53
N LYS A 207 -1.38 5.91 -9.29
CA LYS A 207 -1.41 7.25 -8.75
C LYS A 207 -2.75 7.55 -8.11
#